data_6e7a9fcd82346dbe4ca7d5f6848d056b
#
_entry.id   6e7a9fcd82346dbe4ca7d5f6848d056b
#
_cell.length_a   1.000
_cell.length_b   1.000
_cell.length_c   1.000
_cell.angle_alpha   90.00
_cell.angle_beta   90.00
_cell.angle_gamma   90.00
#
_symmetry.space_group_name_H-M   'P 1'
#
loop_
_entity.id
_entity.type
_entity.pdbx_description
1 polymer ?
#
loop_
_entity_poly.entity_id
_entity_poly.type
_entity_poly.pdbx_seq_one_letter_code
_entity_poly.pdbx_strand_id
1 'polypeptide(L)'
;MGYTRKKKNHTYFEQDPEKVALFLKNFNSLKHLAPVYIDETGFDTYFYREYGRSLKGQLIRGKISGRRYQRISLVAGLTNGELIAPMTYEETMTSDFFEAWFQKFLLPTLNKPSVIIMDNARFHRMGKLELLCEEFGHKLLPLPPYSPEYNPIEKTWAHIKKHLKKVLPSCNTFFEALLSYSCFI
;
A
#
# COMPACT_ATOMS: atom_id res chain seq x y z
N MET A 1 -13.64 -23.18 -30.97
CA MET A 1 -12.62 -22.63 -30.07
C MET A 1 -13.18 -21.34 -29.48
N GLY A 2 -13.37 -21.27 -28.16
CA GLY A 2 -13.94 -20.12 -27.47
C GLY A 2 -12.82 -19.16 -27.00
N TYR A 3 -12.75 -17.98 -27.56
CA TYR A 3 -11.87 -16.91 -27.06
C TYR A 3 -12.60 -16.14 -25.96
N THR A 4 -11.99 -16.00 -24.76
CA THR A 4 -12.49 -15.13 -23.69
C THR A 4 -11.62 -13.89 -23.57
N ARG A 5 -12.24 -12.73 -23.40
CA ARG A 5 -11.52 -11.47 -23.14
C ARG A 5 -10.87 -11.56 -21.76
N LYS A 6 -9.54 -11.57 -21.69
CA LYS A 6 -8.78 -11.52 -20.43
C LYS A 6 -8.10 -10.17 -20.30
N LYS A 7 -8.06 -9.63 -19.05
CA LYS A 7 -7.22 -8.48 -18.74
C LYS A 7 -5.76 -8.94 -18.81
N LYS A 8 -4.91 -8.18 -19.52
CA LYS A 8 -3.47 -8.45 -19.52
C LYS A 8 -2.90 -8.19 -18.13
N ASN A 9 -2.12 -9.11 -17.60
CA ASN A 9 -1.24 -8.82 -16.49
C ASN A 9 -0.08 -7.99 -17.06
N HIS A 10 0.13 -6.80 -16.48
CA HIS A 10 1.23 -5.95 -16.86
C HIS A 10 2.40 -6.24 -15.93
N THR A 11 3.54 -6.58 -16.48
CA THR A 11 4.85 -6.54 -15.81
C THR A 11 5.58 -5.30 -16.30
N TYR A 12 6.33 -4.66 -15.43
CA TYR A 12 7.15 -3.52 -15.82
C TYR A 12 8.31 -3.98 -16.69
N PHE A 13 8.65 -3.20 -17.71
CA PHE A 13 9.76 -3.52 -18.61
C PHE A 13 11.11 -3.52 -17.86
N GLU A 14 11.21 -2.70 -16.83
CA GLU A 14 12.39 -2.55 -15.96
C GLU A 14 12.51 -3.64 -14.89
N GLN A 15 11.56 -4.58 -14.82
CA GLN A 15 11.63 -5.67 -13.86
C GLN A 15 12.75 -6.65 -14.24
N ASP A 16 13.59 -6.98 -13.25
CA ASP A 16 14.71 -7.90 -13.38
C ASP A 16 14.30 -9.33 -12.98
N PRO A 17 14.22 -10.28 -13.93
CA PRO A 17 13.79 -11.65 -13.64
C PRO A 17 14.69 -12.40 -12.66
N GLU A 18 16.01 -12.08 -12.62
CA GLU A 18 16.94 -12.74 -11.70
C GLU A 18 16.69 -12.28 -10.27
N LYS A 19 16.44 -10.98 -10.07
CA LYS A 19 16.07 -10.44 -8.74
C LYS A 19 14.74 -10.98 -8.26
N VAL A 20 13.77 -11.14 -9.16
CA VAL A 20 12.48 -11.77 -8.84
C VAL A 20 12.69 -13.22 -8.42
N ALA A 21 13.48 -14.00 -9.18
CA ALA A 21 13.77 -15.38 -8.84
C ALA A 21 14.47 -15.52 -7.49
N LEU A 22 15.43 -14.65 -7.20
CA LEU A 22 16.13 -14.60 -5.92
C LEU A 22 15.17 -14.26 -4.76
N PHE A 23 14.31 -13.25 -4.95
CA PHE A 23 13.28 -12.90 -3.96
C PHE A 23 12.36 -14.08 -3.67
N LEU A 24 11.85 -14.75 -4.69
CA LEU A 24 10.97 -15.90 -4.53
C LEU A 24 11.66 -17.08 -3.83
N LYS A 25 12.93 -17.32 -4.12
CA LYS A 25 13.75 -18.33 -3.43
C LYS A 25 13.87 -17.99 -1.95
N ASN A 26 14.23 -16.74 -1.62
CA ASN A 26 14.38 -16.27 -0.23
C ASN A 26 13.03 -16.31 0.50
N PHE A 27 11.95 -15.83 -0.12
CA PHE A 27 10.61 -15.88 0.45
C PHE A 27 10.17 -17.32 0.76
N ASN A 28 10.47 -18.27 -0.16
CA ASN A 28 10.16 -19.68 0.05
C ASN A 28 10.91 -20.28 1.25
N SER A 29 12.15 -19.87 1.51
CA SER A 29 12.91 -20.32 2.69
C SER A 29 12.37 -19.77 4.01
N LEU A 30 11.62 -18.67 3.95
CA LEU A 30 11.03 -17.98 5.11
C LEU A 30 9.53 -18.27 5.31
N LYS A 31 8.95 -19.24 4.60
CA LYS A 31 7.52 -19.59 4.71
C LYS A 31 7.05 -20.01 6.10
N HIS A 32 7.96 -20.37 6.99
CA HIS A 32 7.66 -20.67 8.38
C HIS A 32 7.39 -19.41 9.21
N LEU A 33 7.73 -18.22 8.71
CA LEU A 33 7.45 -16.93 9.32
C LEU A 33 6.15 -16.34 8.80
N ALA A 34 5.48 -15.56 9.65
CA ALA A 34 4.27 -14.84 9.24
C ALA A 34 4.63 -13.67 8.30
N PRO A 35 4.06 -13.59 7.09
CA PRO A 35 4.37 -12.47 6.19
C PRO A 35 3.65 -11.20 6.64
N VAL A 36 4.39 -10.09 6.66
CA VAL A 36 3.90 -8.73 6.90
C VAL A 36 4.35 -7.85 5.75
N TYR A 37 3.40 -7.32 5.01
CA TYR A 37 3.66 -6.46 3.85
C TYR A 37 3.50 -5.00 4.26
N ILE A 38 4.51 -4.19 4.00
CA ILE A 38 4.49 -2.76 4.31
C ILE A 38 4.45 -1.97 3.02
N ASP A 39 3.68 -0.87 3.04
CA ASP A 39 3.68 0.10 1.96
C ASP A 39 3.05 1.41 2.43
N GLU A 40 3.24 2.45 1.64
CA GLU A 40 2.70 3.78 1.83
C GLU A 40 1.78 4.14 0.67
N THR A 41 0.73 4.87 0.98
CA THR A 41 -0.16 5.38 -0.05
C THR A 41 -0.61 6.80 0.26
N GLY A 42 -0.86 7.59 -0.79
CA GLY A 42 -1.43 8.92 -0.65
C GLY A 42 -2.89 8.96 -1.11
N PHE A 43 -3.66 9.77 -0.42
CA PHE A 43 -5.04 10.07 -0.75
C PHE A 43 -5.19 11.56 -0.96
N ASP A 44 -5.73 11.95 -2.12
CA ASP A 44 -6.21 13.32 -2.30
C ASP A 44 -7.55 13.47 -1.60
N THR A 45 -7.74 14.52 -0.83
CA THR A 45 -9.01 14.77 -0.12
C THR A 45 -10.14 15.18 -1.06
N TYR A 46 -9.84 15.36 -2.33
CA TYR A 46 -10.81 15.65 -3.39
C TYR A 46 -10.89 14.51 -4.39
N PHE A 47 -12.04 13.83 -4.39
CA PHE A 47 -12.37 12.83 -5.41
C PHE A 47 -13.44 13.34 -6.34
N TYR A 48 -13.20 13.24 -7.64
CA TYR A 48 -14.19 13.52 -8.67
C TYR A 48 -14.50 12.26 -9.48
N ARG A 49 -15.69 12.20 -10.04
CA ARG A 49 -16.08 11.11 -10.94
C ARG A 49 -15.46 11.33 -12.30
N GLU A 50 -14.52 10.51 -12.70
CA GLU A 50 -13.88 10.56 -14.03
C GLU A 50 -14.80 10.12 -15.16
N TYR A 51 -15.80 9.29 -14.83
CA TYR A 51 -16.71 8.70 -15.80
C TYR A 51 -18.15 8.99 -15.43
N GLY A 52 -18.96 9.32 -16.45
CA GLY A 52 -20.42 9.43 -16.36
C GLY A 52 -21.11 8.57 -17.42
N ARG A 53 -22.41 8.46 -17.38
CA ARG A 53 -23.22 7.79 -18.40
C ARG A 53 -24.10 8.83 -19.09
N SER A 54 -24.13 8.80 -20.43
CA SER A 54 -25.02 9.59 -21.25
C SER A 54 -25.57 8.75 -22.40
N LEU A 55 -26.56 9.28 -23.13
CA LEU A 55 -27.00 8.66 -24.37
C LEU A 55 -25.88 8.67 -25.41
N LYS A 56 -25.87 7.67 -26.28
CA LYS A 56 -24.88 7.55 -27.36
C LYS A 56 -24.83 8.86 -28.19
N GLY A 57 -23.61 9.40 -28.32
CA GLY A 57 -23.36 10.65 -29.05
C GLY A 57 -23.48 11.94 -28.21
N GLN A 58 -23.84 11.86 -26.93
CA GLN A 58 -23.87 13.04 -26.05
C GLN A 58 -22.58 13.15 -25.24
N LEU A 59 -21.99 14.36 -25.23
CA LEU A 59 -20.80 14.70 -24.45
C LEU A 59 -21.20 14.96 -23.00
N ILE A 60 -20.51 14.31 -22.06
CA ILE A 60 -20.62 14.62 -20.63
C ILE A 60 -19.56 15.66 -20.29
N ARG A 61 -19.96 16.77 -19.68
CA ARG A 61 -19.06 17.79 -19.12
C ARG A 61 -19.15 17.76 -17.60
N GLY A 62 -18.06 17.43 -16.92
CA GLY A 62 -17.91 17.56 -15.46
C GLY A 62 -17.15 18.84 -15.12
N LYS A 63 -17.59 19.56 -14.09
CA LYS A 63 -16.80 20.66 -13.51
C LYS A 63 -15.81 20.05 -12.50
N ILE A 64 -14.53 20.26 -12.69
CA ILE A 64 -13.46 19.81 -11.78
C ILE A 64 -12.88 21.08 -11.15
N SER A 65 -12.63 21.05 -9.83
CA SER A 65 -11.96 22.14 -9.15
C SER A 65 -10.49 22.17 -9.56
N GLY A 66 -10.00 23.32 -9.97
CA GLY A 66 -8.57 23.56 -10.24
C GLY A 66 -7.73 23.88 -9.01
N ARG A 67 -8.30 23.81 -7.80
CA ARG A 67 -7.58 24.06 -6.54
C ARG A 67 -6.75 22.84 -6.17
N ARG A 68 -5.58 23.07 -5.54
CA ARG A 68 -4.83 21.99 -4.89
C ARG A 68 -5.57 21.63 -3.60
N TYR A 69 -5.87 20.35 -3.45
CA TYR A 69 -6.45 19.82 -2.23
C TYR A 69 -5.35 19.23 -1.36
N GLN A 70 -5.64 19.14 -0.07
CA GLN A 70 -4.78 18.51 0.90
C GLN A 70 -4.60 17.03 0.53
N ARG A 71 -3.37 16.56 0.61
CA ARG A 71 -3.04 15.14 0.45
C ARG A 71 -2.73 14.58 1.82
N ILE A 72 -3.40 13.49 2.16
CA ILE A 72 -3.12 12.72 3.37
C ILE A 72 -2.45 11.43 2.94
N SER A 73 -1.33 11.12 3.54
CA SER A 73 -0.61 9.87 3.33
C SER A 73 -0.92 8.89 4.46
N LEU A 74 -0.83 7.60 4.17
CA LEU A 74 -1.05 6.51 5.11
C LEU A 74 0.07 5.50 4.94
N VAL A 75 0.69 5.10 6.03
CA VAL A 75 1.59 3.95 6.11
C VAL A 75 0.94 2.87 6.96
N ALA A 76 1.08 1.61 6.59
CA ALA A 76 0.60 0.48 7.38
C ALA A 76 1.33 -0.82 7.01
N GLY A 77 1.22 -1.82 7.88
CA GLY A 77 1.50 -3.21 7.56
C GLY A 77 0.22 -3.98 7.21
N LEU A 78 0.33 -5.01 6.39
CA LEU A 78 -0.75 -5.95 6.07
C LEU A 78 -0.30 -7.36 6.45
N THR A 79 -1.07 -8.02 7.30
CA THR A 79 -0.87 -9.44 7.64
C THR A 79 -2.23 -10.12 7.78
N ASN A 80 -2.36 -11.35 7.28
CA ASN A 80 -3.62 -12.12 7.32
C ASN A 80 -4.85 -11.39 6.78
N GLY A 81 -4.67 -10.42 5.88
CA GLY A 81 -5.75 -9.60 5.31
C GLY A 81 -6.17 -8.40 6.17
N GLU A 82 -5.53 -8.16 7.30
CA GLU A 82 -5.79 -7.06 8.22
C GLU A 82 -4.66 -6.03 8.19
N LEU A 83 -5.03 -4.75 8.26
CA LEU A 83 -4.06 -3.66 8.40
C LEU A 83 -3.63 -3.55 9.85
N ILE A 84 -2.33 -3.48 10.07
CA ILE A 84 -1.69 -3.28 11.37
C ILE A 84 -0.89 -2.00 11.41
N ALA A 85 -0.81 -1.37 12.57
CA ALA A 85 -0.11 -0.11 12.82
C ALA A 85 -0.40 1.00 11.79
N PRO A 86 -1.66 1.22 11.34
CA PRO A 86 -1.95 2.28 10.37
C PRO A 86 -1.66 3.65 10.98
N MET A 87 -0.94 4.49 10.23
CA MET A 87 -0.62 5.85 10.63
C MET A 87 -0.78 6.82 9.46
N THR A 88 -1.59 7.86 9.66
CA THR A 88 -1.76 8.95 8.68
C THR A 88 -0.78 10.07 8.96
N TYR A 89 -0.29 10.71 7.89
CA TYR A 89 0.60 11.87 7.97
C TYR A 89 0.38 12.79 6.76
N GLU A 90 0.70 14.06 6.91
CA GLU A 90 0.48 15.11 5.90
C GLU A 90 1.79 15.55 5.23
N GLU A 91 2.90 15.43 5.93
CA GLU A 91 4.23 15.80 5.45
C GLU A 91 4.87 14.70 4.58
N THR A 92 6.05 14.98 4.05
CA THR A 92 6.83 13.97 3.33
C THR A 92 7.42 12.97 4.31
N MET A 93 7.30 11.67 4.02
CA MET A 93 7.95 10.61 4.78
C MET A 93 9.46 10.81 4.78
N THR A 94 10.04 10.89 5.96
CA THR A 94 11.48 10.92 6.15
C THR A 94 11.97 9.58 6.69
N SER A 95 13.26 9.29 6.51
CA SER A 95 13.85 8.06 7.08
C SER A 95 13.64 7.96 8.58
N ASP A 96 13.83 9.05 9.31
CA ASP A 96 13.73 9.06 10.77
C ASP A 96 12.27 8.85 11.24
N PHE A 97 11.30 9.44 10.52
CA PHE A 97 9.88 9.23 10.82
C PHE A 97 9.48 7.77 10.55
N PHE A 98 9.89 7.23 9.40
CA PHE A 98 9.60 5.84 9.06
C PHE A 98 10.19 4.85 10.06
N GLU A 99 11.46 5.02 10.44
CA GLU A 99 12.13 4.20 11.44
C GLU A 99 11.45 4.30 12.81
N ALA A 100 11.03 5.50 13.23
CA ALA A 100 10.30 5.69 14.48
C ALA A 100 8.93 4.99 14.45
N TRP A 101 8.18 5.08 13.34
CA TRP A 101 6.94 4.34 13.15
C TRP A 101 7.17 2.83 13.16
N PHE A 102 8.17 2.37 12.41
CA PHE A 102 8.53 0.96 12.31
C PHE A 102 8.85 0.36 13.68
N GLN A 103 9.73 1.01 14.44
CA GLN A 103 10.19 0.53 15.75
C GLN A 103 9.12 0.63 16.84
N LYS A 104 8.39 1.77 16.89
CA LYS A 104 7.49 2.08 18.03
C LYS A 104 6.06 1.60 17.83
N PHE A 105 5.62 1.45 16.59
CA PHE A 105 4.22 1.11 16.29
C PHE A 105 4.08 -0.23 15.58
N LEU A 106 4.88 -0.51 14.54
CA LEU A 106 4.74 -1.75 13.79
C LEU A 106 5.30 -2.96 14.54
N LEU A 107 6.60 -2.95 14.88
CA LEU A 107 7.26 -4.10 15.48
C LEU A 107 6.58 -4.60 16.75
N PRO A 108 6.10 -3.73 17.69
CA PRO A 108 5.41 -4.19 18.89
C PRO A 108 4.06 -4.86 18.64
N THR A 109 3.44 -4.67 17.47
CA THR A 109 2.17 -5.35 17.14
C THR A 109 2.38 -6.79 16.67
N LEU A 110 3.62 -7.18 16.36
CA LEU A 110 3.94 -8.49 15.82
C LEU A 110 4.20 -9.50 16.95
N ASN A 111 3.19 -10.32 17.22
CA ASN A 111 3.23 -11.31 18.31
C ASN A 111 3.92 -12.63 17.93
N LYS A 112 4.41 -12.76 16.70
CA LYS A 112 5.04 -13.98 16.15
C LYS A 112 6.25 -13.59 15.31
N PRO A 113 7.28 -14.46 15.24
CA PRO A 113 8.36 -14.29 14.28
C PRO A 113 7.80 -14.10 12.87
N SER A 114 8.16 -13.00 12.25
CA SER A 114 7.56 -12.54 10.99
C SER A 114 8.64 -12.22 9.94
N VAL A 115 8.29 -12.33 8.68
CA VAL A 115 9.07 -11.79 7.59
C VAL A 115 8.41 -10.50 7.10
N ILE A 116 9.12 -9.39 7.24
CA ILE A 116 8.67 -8.06 6.86
C ILE A 116 9.08 -7.81 5.42
N ILE A 117 8.11 -7.56 4.55
CA ILE A 117 8.28 -7.42 3.12
C ILE A 117 7.90 -5.99 2.74
N MET A 118 8.82 -5.25 2.14
CA MET A 118 8.62 -3.87 1.77
C MET A 118 9.48 -3.50 0.56
N ASP A 119 9.19 -2.38 -0.07
CA ASP A 119 10.03 -1.86 -1.13
C ASP A 119 11.38 -1.34 -0.59
N ASN A 120 12.32 -1.12 -1.49
CA ASN A 120 13.61 -0.54 -1.19
C ASN A 120 13.64 0.93 -1.67
N ALA A 121 12.71 1.75 -1.20
CA ALA A 121 12.71 3.18 -1.51
C ALA A 121 13.98 3.87 -0.97
N ARG A 122 14.42 4.93 -1.63
CA ARG A 122 15.70 5.60 -1.31
C ARG A 122 15.80 6.14 0.12
N PHE A 123 14.67 6.46 0.74
CA PHE A 123 14.64 6.96 2.12
C PHE A 123 14.62 5.83 3.16
N HIS A 124 14.42 4.56 2.75
CA HIS A 124 14.54 3.43 3.65
C HIS A 124 16.00 3.08 3.90
N ARG A 125 16.46 3.27 5.12
CA ARG A 125 17.81 2.83 5.56
C ARG A 125 17.78 1.35 5.87
N MET A 126 17.77 0.51 4.80
CA MET A 126 17.52 -0.92 4.89
C MET A 126 18.38 -1.63 5.95
N GLY A 127 19.67 -1.29 6.05
CA GLY A 127 20.56 -1.90 7.06
C GLY A 127 20.12 -1.61 8.50
N LYS A 128 19.58 -0.42 8.78
CA LYS A 128 19.04 -0.08 10.11
C LYS A 128 17.73 -0.81 10.38
N LEU A 129 16.86 -0.91 9.38
CA LEU A 129 15.61 -1.65 9.49
C LEU A 129 15.85 -3.15 9.69
N GLU A 130 16.88 -3.71 9.07
CA GLU A 130 17.29 -5.10 9.24
C GLU A 130 17.75 -5.37 10.69
N LEU A 131 18.58 -4.49 11.24
CA LEU A 131 19.00 -4.58 12.66
C LEU A 131 17.80 -4.49 13.61
N LEU A 132 16.86 -3.57 13.37
CA LEU A 132 15.63 -3.47 14.16
C LEU A 132 14.78 -4.75 14.06
N CYS A 133 14.64 -5.33 12.87
CA CYS A 133 13.94 -6.60 12.69
C CYS A 133 14.60 -7.71 13.51
N GLU A 134 15.92 -7.81 13.47
CA GLU A 134 16.67 -8.83 14.21
C GLU A 134 16.55 -8.69 15.72
N GLU A 135 16.59 -7.44 16.23
CA GLU A 135 16.39 -7.12 17.65
C GLU A 135 15.03 -7.62 18.16
N PHE A 136 13.99 -7.52 17.35
CA PHE A 136 12.63 -7.97 17.67
C PHE A 136 12.33 -9.42 17.23
N GLY A 137 13.32 -10.15 16.72
CA GLY A 137 13.16 -11.56 16.32
C GLY A 137 12.42 -11.75 14.98
N HIS A 138 12.46 -10.76 14.09
CA HIS A 138 11.88 -10.79 12.76
C HIS A 138 12.95 -10.81 11.66
N LYS A 139 12.53 -10.99 10.41
CA LYS A 139 13.40 -10.90 9.23
C LYS A 139 12.87 -9.85 8.26
N LEU A 140 13.78 -9.12 7.63
CA LEU A 140 13.48 -8.17 6.56
C LEU A 140 13.74 -8.82 5.20
N LEU A 141 12.81 -8.67 4.27
CA LEU A 141 12.92 -9.16 2.90
C LEU A 141 12.49 -8.06 1.92
N PRO A 142 13.46 -7.35 1.31
CA PRO A 142 13.15 -6.32 0.32
C PRO A 142 12.48 -6.91 -0.92
N LEU A 143 11.47 -6.20 -1.43
CA LEU A 143 10.85 -6.50 -2.73
C LEU A 143 11.84 -6.23 -3.88
N PRO A 144 11.77 -7.01 -4.95
CA PRO A 144 12.51 -6.69 -6.16
C PRO A 144 12.00 -5.36 -6.74
N PRO A 145 12.85 -4.55 -7.36
CA PRO A 145 12.43 -3.32 -8.02
C PRO A 145 11.34 -3.60 -9.06
N TYR A 146 10.41 -2.66 -9.21
CA TYR A 146 9.31 -2.72 -10.20
C TYR A 146 8.43 -3.98 -10.10
N SER A 147 8.20 -4.48 -8.89
CA SER A 147 7.47 -5.73 -8.65
C SER A 147 6.29 -5.58 -7.66
N PRO A 148 5.34 -4.66 -7.91
CA PRO A 148 4.20 -4.42 -7.00
C PRO A 148 3.26 -5.63 -6.88
N GLU A 149 3.29 -6.55 -7.85
CA GLU A 149 2.49 -7.77 -7.82
C GLU A 149 2.82 -8.70 -6.65
N TYR A 150 4.02 -8.55 -6.06
CA TYR A 150 4.45 -9.28 -4.86
C TYR A 150 4.12 -8.54 -3.56
N ASN A 151 3.47 -7.37 -3.64
CA ASN A 151 3.00 -6.61 -2.48
C ASN A 151 1.46 -6.59 -2.40
N PRO A 152 0.82 -7.54 -1.69
CA PRO A 152 -0.65 -7.63 -1.60
C PRO A 152 -1.34 -6.38 -1.03
N ILE A 153 -0.64 -5.56 -0.23
CA ILE A 153 -1.19 -4.34 0.37
C ILE A 153 -1.64 -3.32 -0.69
N GLU A 154 -1.04 -3.34 -1.88
CA GLU A 154 -1.45 -2.53 -3.03
C GLU A 154 -2.94 -2.72 -3.41
N LYS A 155 -3.43 -3.95 -3.31
CA LYS A 155 -4.85 -4.26 -3.54
C LYS A 155 -5.73 -3.66 -2.44
N THR A 156 -5.26 -3.68 -1.20
CA THR A 156 -5.95 -3.07 -0.07
C THR A 156 -6.05 -1.56 -0.26
N TRP A 157 -4.97 -0.90 -0.69
CA TRP A 157 -4.99 0.51 -1.05
C TRP A 157 -6.00 0.84 -2.15
N ALA A 158 -6.05 0.02 -3.19
CA ALA A 158 -7.03 0.18 -4.26
C ALA A 158 -8.49 0.06 -3.75
N HIS A 159 -8.75 -0.86 -2.83
CA HIS A 159 -10.07 -1.01 -2.21
C HIS A 159 -10.42 0.18 -1.32
N ILE A 160 -9.50 0.65 -0.47
CA ILE A 160 -9.70 1.84 0.36
C ILE A 160 -9.95 3.07 -0.52
N LYS A 161 -9.15 3.31 -1.57
CA LYS A 161 -9.35 4.41 -2.51
C LYS A 161 -10.73 4.35 -3.18
N LYS A 162 -11.19 3.17 -3.56
CA LYS A 162 -12.52 2.95 -4.14
C LYS A 162 -13.63 3.24 -3.12
N HIS A 163 -13.47 2.82 -1.86
CA HIS A 163 -14.39 3.09 -0.78
C HIS A 163 -14.49 4.59 -0.51
N LEU A 164 -13.36 5.27 -0.31
CA LEU A 164 -13.29 6.71 -0.07
C LEU A 164 -13.96 7.51 -1.17
N LYS A 165 -13.73 7.17 -2.45
CA LYS A 165 -14.44 7.81 -3.58
C LYS A 165 -15.96 7.72 -3.48
N LYS A 166 -16.48 6.67 -2.82
CA LYS A 166 -17.92 6.47 -2.67
C LYS A 166 -18.49 7.22 -1.46
N VAL A 167 -17.79 7.19 -0.31
CA VAL A 167 -18.36 7.65 0.96
C VAL A 167 -17.97 9.10 1.32
N LEU A 168 -16.82 9.58 0.86
CA LEU A 168 -16.32 10.92 1.20
C LEU A 168 -17.34 12.06 0.91
N PRO A 169 -18.14 12.04 -0.18
CA PRO A 169 -19.14 13.06 -0.40
C PRO A 169 -20.26 13.13 0.65
N SER A 170 -20.44 12.08 1.46
CA SER A 170 -21.46 12.00 2.53
C SER A 170 -20.88 12.10 3.93
N CYS A 171 -19.54 12.21 4.06
CA CYS A 171 -18.85 12.37 5.34
C CYS A 171 -18.47 13.84 5.57
N ASN A 172 -18.40 14.24 6.84
CA ASN A 172 -17.98 15.60 7.21
C ASN A 172 -16.47 15.78 7.13
N THR A 173 -15.71 14.70 7.37
CA THR A 173 -14.25 14.71 7.36
C THR A 173 -13.68 13.51 6.60
N PHE A 174 -12.42 13.69 6.14
CA PHE A 174 -11.67 12.59 5.52
C PHE A 174 -11.48 11.41 6.50
N PHE A 175 -11.21 11.71 7.77
CA PHE A 175 -11.01 10.67 8.79
C PHE A 175 -12.28 9.86 9.07
N GLU A 176 -13.45 10.51 9.10
CA GLU A 176 -14.73 9.82 9.19
C GLU A 176 -14.92 8.84 8.04
N ALA A 177 -14.63 9.27 6.82
CA ALA A 177 -14.69 8.40 5.64
C ALA A 177 -13.67 7.26 5.71
N LEU A 178 -12.44 7.51 6.17
CA LEU A 178 -11.39 6.51 6.31
C LEU A 178 -11.77 5.46 7.37
N LEU A 179 -12.21 5.90 8.54
CA LEU A 179 -12.64 5.02 9.64
C LEU A 179 -13.87 4.17 9.29
N SER A 180 -14.69 4.60 8.33
CA SER A 180 -15.82 3.79 7.85
C SER A 180 -15.40 2.55 7.04
N TYR A 181 -14.13 2.41 6.71
CA TYR A 181 -13.62 1.21 6.07
C TYR A 181 -13.30 0.13 7.10
N SER A 182 -13.82 -1.08 6.91
CA SER A 182 -13.85 -2.17 7.90
C SER A 182 -12.48 -2.65 8.42
N CYS A 183 -11.38 -2.29 7.76
CA CYS A 183 -10.04 -2.65 8.21
C CYS A 183 -9.46 -1.74 9.31
N PHE A 184 -10.19 -0.69 9.71
CA PHE A 184 -9.76 0.27 10.75
C PHE A 184 -10.61 0.18 12.02
N ILE A 185 -11.50 -0.82 12.11
CA ILE A 185 -12.39 -1.06 13.24
C ILE A 185 -11.79 -2.12 14.17
#